data_9d2c14f0c6511c1ef3fa1debfb95a68b
#
_entry.id   9d2c14f0c6511c1ef3fa1debfb95a68b
#
_cell.length_a   1.000
_cell.length_b   1.000
_cell.length_c   1.000
_cell.angle_alpha   90.00
_cell.angle_beta   90.00
_cell.angle_gamma   90.00
#
_symmetry.space_group_name_H-M   'P 1'
#
loop_
_entity.id
_entity.type
_entity.pdbx_description
1 polymer ?
#
loop_
_entity_poly.entity_id
_entity_poly.type
_entity_poly.pdbx_seq_one_letter_code
_entity_poly.pdbx_strand_id
1 'polypeptide(L)'
;TELRKKLFVTLAVLLLFRVGCAIPVPFIDNGVISGIFEGGNLFAYMNMLSGGALSQCAVFALGVSPYINSSIVVQLLTVVFPQLDRMRKEETDKYRKIMQYVAAGFALIMAVGYYAMLRSYQALNFMTGISGVFAAVVIVAAFVAGSQMVVWLGWQIDDYGIGNGVSLMIFAGIISRWADVVYLFEAFILYIQEHEILHAIMLGVLPILAVLAIYFVVK
;
A
#
# COMPACT_ATOMS: atom_id res chain seq x y z
N THR A 1 -27.21 -15.48 9.06
CA THR A 1 -26.44 -16.21 8.02
C THR A 1 -25.76 -15.27 7.00
N GLU A 2 -26.35 -14.13 6.64
CA GLU A 2 -25.76 -13.18 5.68
C GLU A 2 -24.50 -12.50 6.23
N LEU A 3 -24.51 -12.08 7.49
CA LEU A 3 -23.34 -11.48 8.13
C LEU A 3 -22.13 -12.41 8.14
N ARG A 4 -22.35 -13.71 8.37
CA ARG A 4 -21.27 -14.72 8.32
C ARG A 4 -20.66 -14.84 6.92
N LYS A 5 -21.49 -14.79 5.87
CA LYS A 5 -21.00 -14.81 4.47
C LYS A 5 -20.15 -13.58 4.15
N LYS A 6 -20.63 -12.40 4.51
CA LYS A 6 -19.89 -11.13 4.31
C LYS A 6 -18.57 -11.13 5.08
N LEU A 7 -18.56 -11.58 6.33
CA LEU A 7 -17.35 -11.71 7.13
C LEU A 7 -16.35 -12.69 6.49
N PHE A 8 -16.85 -13.85 6.02
CA PHE A 8 -16.01 -14.84 5.36
C PHE A 8 -15.38 -14.30 4.07
N VAL A 9 -16.14 -13.59 3.23
CA VAL A 9 -15.62 -12.94 2.02
C VAL A 9 -14.55 -11.92 2.37
N THR A 10 -14.79 -11.06 3.35
CA THR A 10 -13.81 -10.07 3.80
C THR A 10 -12.51 -10.74 4.26
N LEU A 11 -12.59 -11.77 5.10
CA LEU A 11 -11.41 -12.50 5.57
C LEU A 11 -10.68 -13.22 4.42
N ALA A 12 -11.41 -13.85 3.50
CA ALA A 12 -10.82 -14.53 2.35
C ALA A 12 -10.06 -13.56 1.45
N VAL A 13 -10.63 -12.37 1.17
CA VAL A 13 -9.98 -11.33 0.37
C VAL A 13 -8.75 -10.78 1.06
N LEU A 14 -8.80 -10.54 2.38
CA LEU A 14 -7.65 -10.09 3.16
C LEU A 14 -6.52 -11.14 3.19
N LEU A 15 -6.87 -12.43 3.26
CA LEU A 15 -5.88 -13.52 3.14
C LEU A 15 -5.25 -13.55 1.74
N LEU A 16 -6.03 -13.43 0.67
CA LEU A 16 -5.50 -13.35 -0.70
C LEU A 16 -4.57 -12.13 -0.87
N PHE A 17 -4.96 -10.99 -0.33
CA PHE A 17 -4.10 -9.81 -0.31
C PHE A 17 -2.77 -10.10 0.41
N ARG A 18 -2.82 -10.77 1.55
CA ARG A 18 -1.62 -11.11 2.31
C ARG A 18 -0.70 -12.09 1.56
N VAL A 19 -1.27 -13.09 0.89
CA VAL A 19 -0.52 -14.02 0.04
C VAL A 19 0.18 -13.26 -1.09
N GLY A 20 -0.52 -12.34 -1.77
CA GLY A 20 0.08 -11.52 -2.84
C GLY A 20 1.20 -10.59 -2.35
N CYS A 21 1.16 -10.14 -1.09
CA CYS A 21 2.26 -9.39 -0.47
C CYS A 21 3.50 -10.26 -0.18
N ALA A 22 3.38 -11.59 -0.18
CA ALA A 22 4.48 -12.52 0.06
C ALA A 22 5.10 -13.09 -1.22
N ILE A 23 4.50 -12.85 -2.39
CA ILE A 23 5.00 -13.38 -3.68
C ILE A 23 6.00 -12.38 -4.26
N PRO A 24 7.31 -12.68 -4.27
CA PRO A 24 8.31 -11.77 -4.82
C PRO A 24 8.25 -11.72 -6.36
N VAL A 25 8.52 -10.56 -6.92
CA VAL A 25 8.66 -10.39 -8.37
C VAL A 25 10.00 -10.97 -8.83
N PRO A 26 10.05 -11.72 -9.94
CA PRO A 26 11.31 -12.29 -10.45
C PRO A 26 12.31 -11.20 -10.85
N PHE A 27 13.59 -11.57 -10.92
CA PHE A 27 14.73 -10.75 -11.33
C PHE A 27 15.14 -9.66 -10.34
N ILE A 28 14.67 -9.70 -9.11
CA ILE A 28 15.02 -8.71 -8.06
C ILE A 28 15.76 -9.41 -6.94
N ASP A 29 16.85 -8.79 -6.47
CA ASP A 29 17.61 -9.25 -5.31
C ASP A 29 17.08 -8.59 -4.03
N ASN A 30 16.34 -9.36 -3.24
CA ASN A 30 15.74 -8.86 -1.99
C ASN A 30 16.78 -8.55 -0.91
N GLY A 31 17.98 -9.15 -0.98
CA GLY A 31 19.03 -8.92 0.03
C GLY A 31 19.59 -7.49 -0.01
N VAL A 32 19.69 -6.89 -1.19
CA VAL A 32 20.15 -5.51 -1.36
C VAL A 32 19.09 -4.52 -0.89
N ILE A 33 17.82 -4.88 -1.04
CA ILE A 33 16.69 -3.96 -0.82
C ILE A 33 16.32 -3.87 0.65
N SER A 34 16.41 -4.96 1.41
CA SER A 34 16.09 -4.96 2.85
C SER A 34 16.83 -3.88 3.61
N GLY A 35 18.13 -3.68 3.32
CA GLY A 35 18.96 -2.65 3.95
C GLY A 35 18.49 -1.21 3.69
N ILE A 36 17.80 -0.94 2.57
CA ILE A 36 17.29 0.40 2.25
C ILE A 36 16.08 0.76 3.14
N PHE A 37 15.31 -0.23 3.54
CA PHE A 37 14.08 -0.06 4.32
C PHE A 37 14.29 -0.15 5.84
N GLU A 38 15.48 -0.55 6.31
CA GLU A 38 15.81 -0.66 7.75
C GLU A 38 16.26 0.67 8.39
N GLY A 39 16.53 1.69 7.60
CA GLY A 39 17.19 2.94 8.06
C GLY A 39 16.30 4.01 8.68
N GLY A 40 15.03 3.76 9.03
CA GLY A 40 14.12 4.77 9.63
C GLY A 40 13.75 5.95 8.71
N ASN A 41 13.95 5.82 7.42
CA ASN A 41 13.72 6.80 6.37
C ASN A 41 12.28 6.73 5.82
N LEU A 42 11.92 7.65 4.94
CA LEU A 42 10.61 7.72 4.30
C LEU A 42 10.20 6.36 3.67
N PHE A 43 11.15 5.61 3.13
CA PHE A 43 10.91 4.28 2.56
C PHE A 43 10.43 3.26 3.60
N ALA A 44 10.93 3.33 4.84
CA ALA A 44 10.46 2.45 5.93
C ALA A 44 8.97 2.69 6.23
N TYR A 45 8.52 3.96 6.25
CA TYR A 45 7.09 4.28 6.43
C TYR A 45 6.23 3.80 5.27
N MET A 46 6.69 3.98 4.02
CA MET A 46 5.97 3.45 2.84
C MET A 46 5.89 1.92 2.88
N ASN A 47 6.94 1.26 3.32
CA ASN A 47 6.97 -0.19 3.50
C ASN A 47 5.99 -0.65 4.59
N MET A 48 5.88 0.10 5.67
CA MET A 48 4.89 -0.18 6.72
C MET A 48 3.46 -0.09 6.19
N LEU A 49 3.13 0.93 5.39
CA LEU A 49 1.81 1.10 4.77
C LEU A 49 1.49 -0.01 3.74
N SER A 50 2.50 -0.53 3.06
CA SER A 50 2.34 -1.67 2.12
C SER A 50 2.31 -3.04 2.83
N GLY A 51 2.39 -3.08 4.17
CA GLY A 51 2.44 -4.31 4.93
C GLY A 51 3.71 -5.14 4.73
N GLY A 52 4.83 -4.47 4.38
CA GLY A 52 6.12 -5.12 4.11
C GLY A 52 6.31 -5.61 2.67
N ALA A 53 5.30 -5.45 1.82
CA ALA A 53 5.37 -5.90 0.43
C ALA A 53 6.41 -5.13 -0.39
N LEU A 54 6.68 -3.87 -0.03
CA LEU A 54 7.63 -3.01 -0.74
C LEU A 54 9.07 -3.49 -0.54
N SER A 55 9.48 -3.82 0.69
CA SER A 55 10.83 -4.33 0.98
C SER A 55 11.07 -5.73 0.44
N GLN A 56 10.02 -6.52 0.26
CA GLN A 56 10.09 -7.85 -0.35
C GLN A 56 9.94 -7.80 -1.88
N CYS A 57 9.79 -6.62 -2.48
CA CYS A 57 9.50 -6.44 -3.91
C CYS A 57 8.39 -7.39 -4.39
N ALA A 58 7.36 -7.54 -3.57
CA ALA A 58 6.26 -8.43 -3.86
C ALA A 58 5.39 -7.88 -5.01
N VAL A 59 4.60 -8.75 -5.62
CA VAL A 59 3.67 -8.35 -6.69
C VAL A 59 2.74 -7.22 -6.24
N PHE A 60 2.34 -7.20 -4.96
CA PHE A 60 1.52 -6.16 -4.38
C PHE A 60 2.32 -5.02 -3.70
N ALA A 61 3.61 -4.84 -4.09
CA ALA A 61 4.47 -3.81 -3.49
C ALA A 61 3.90 -2.39 -3.60
N LEU A 62 3.28 -2.02 -4.71
CA LEU A 62 2.62 -0.72 -4.87
C LEU A 62 1.33 -0.61 -4.04
N GLY A 63 0.76 -1.75 -3.62
CA GLY A 63 -0.43 -1.81 -2.79
C GLY A 63 -1.60 -1.01 -3.33
N VAL A 64 -2.26 -0.29 -2.44
CA VAL A 64 -3.44 0.53 -2.72
C VAL A 64 -3.07 1.97 -3.14
N SER A 65 -1.79 2.36 -3.02
CA SER A 65 -1.34 3.74 -3.23
C SER A 65 -1.74 4.35 -4.58
N PRO A 66 -1.61 3.65 -5.74
CA PRO A 66 -2.05 4.20 -7.02
C PRO A 66 -3.55 4.51 -7.07
N TYR A 67 -4.36 3.67 -6.40
CA TYR A 67 -5.80 3.89 -6.31
C TYR A 67 -6.15 5.10 -5.44
N ILE A 68 -5.49 5.27 -4.30
CA ILE A 68 -5.70 6.44 -3.42
C ILE A 68 -5.39 7.72 -4.19
N ASN A 69 -4.23 7.78 -4.86
CA ASN A 69 -3.84 8.95 -5.65
C ASN A 69 -4.84 9.23 -6.78
N SER A 70 -5.29 8.19 -7.49
CA SER A 70 -6.29 8.33 -8.55
C SER A 70 -7.64 8.81 -8.00
N SER A 71 -8.06 8.29 -6.84
CA SER A 71 -9.33 8.69 -6.23
C SER A 71 -9.35 10.16 -5.84
N ILE A 72 -8.24 10.67 -5.28
CA ILE A 72 -8.10 12.09 -4.94
C ILE A 72 -8.17 12.93 -6.22
N VAL A 73 -7.41 12.59 -7.26
CA VAL A 73 -7.40 13.33 -8.54
C VAL A 73 -8.78 13.31 -9.19
N VAL A 74 -9.43 12.15 -9.27
CA VAL A 74 -10.77 12.04 -9.87
C VAL A 74 -11.80 12.80 -9.05
N GLN A 75 -11.72 12.78 -7.70
CA GLN A 75 -12.60 13.58 -6.84
C GLN A 75 -12.42 15.08 -7.08
N LEU A 76 -11.21 15.57 -7.23
CA LEU A 76 -10.96 16.97 -7.58
C LEU A 76 -11.50 17.31 -8.98
N LEU A 77 -11.37 16.40 -9.93
CA LEU A 77 -11.92 16.57 -11.28
C LEU A 77 -13.45 16.59 -11.29
N THR A 78 -14.13 15.91 -10.37
CA THR A 78 -15.60 15.98 -10.25
C THR A 78 -16.10 17.38 -9.89
N VAL A 79 -15.30 18.17 -9.19
CA VAL A 79 -15.63 19.57 -8.86
C VAL A 79 -15.55 20.46 -10.11
N VAL A 80 -14.57 20.19 -10.98
CA VAL A 80 -14.34 20.98 -12.21
C VAL A 80 -15.26 20.54 -13.35
N PHE A 81 -15.53 19.24 -13.45
CA PHE A 81 -16.32 18.66 -14.54
C PHE A 81 -17.66 18.10 -14.02
N PRO A 82 -18.78 18.82 -14.17
CA PRO A 82 -20.10 18.38 -13.71
C PRO A 82 -20.56 17.04 -14.31
N GLN A 83 -20.03 16.67 -15.48
CA GLN A 83 -20.32 15.39 -16.12
C GLN A 83 -19.81 14.20 -15.28
N LEU A 84 -18.64 14.34 -14.68
CA LEU A 84 -18.06 13.32 -13.78
C LEU A 84 -18.88 13.19 -12.48
N ASP A 85 -19.41 14.28 -11.96
CA ASP A 85 -20.27 14.25 -10.76
C ASP A 85 -21.60 13.55 -11.05
N ARG A 86 -22.18 13.76 -12.22
CA ARG A 86 -23.37 13.00 -12.68
C ARG A 86 -23.08 11.52 -12.81
N MET A 87 -21.94 11.14 -13.46
CA MET A 87 -21.53 9.73 -13.59
C MET A 87 -21.32 9.07 -12.22
N ARG A 88 -20.79 9.78 -11.24
CA ARG A 88 -20.62 9.27 -9.87
C ARG A 88 -21.97 8.94 -9.22
N LYS A 89 -23.01 9.74 -9.47
CA LYS A 89 -24.34 9.61 -8.86
C LYS A 89 -25.25 8.65 -9.60
N GLU A 90 -25.19 8.65 -10.92
CA GLU A 90 -26.15 7.96 -11.78
C GLU A 90 -25.57 6.69 -12.44
N GLU A 91 -24.26 6.65 -12.69
CA GLU A 91 -23.59 5.59 -13.44
C GLU A 91 -22.33 5.10 -12.73
N THR A 92 -22.50 4.54 -11.55
CA THR A 92 -21.40 4.07 -10.66
C THR A 92 -20.41 3.15 -11.39
N ASP A 93 -20.87 2.28 -12.27
CA ASP A 93 -20.02 1.34 -13.01
C ASP A 93 -19.09 2.05 -14.00
N LYS A 94 -19.56 3.09 -14.67
CA LYS A 94 -18.73 3.89 -15.57
C LYS A 94 -17.71 4.70 -14.77
N TYR A 95 -18.13 5.27 -13.66
CA TYR A 95 -17.24 5.99 -12.76
C TYR A 95 -16.12 5.09 -12.22
N ARG A 96 -16.44 3.85 -11.79
CA ARG A 96 -15.44 2.85 -11.36
C ARG A 96 -14.44 2.53 -12.48
N LYS A 97 -14.89 2.37 -13.73
CA LYS A 97 -13.99 2.14 -14.86
C LYS A 97 -13.03 3.30 -15.11
N ILE A 98 -13.51 4.54 -15.07
CA ILE A 98 -12.66 5.74 -15.18
C ILE A 98 -11.61 5.74 -14.07
N MET A 99 -12.05 5.50 -12.83
CA MET A 99 -11.17 5.38 -11.67
C MET A 99 -10.08 4.33 -11.88
N GLN A 100 -10.45 3.17 -12.44
CA GLN A 100 -9.51 2.07 -12.72
C GLN A 100 -8.48 2.45 -13.78
N TYR A 101 -8.88 3.12 -14.87
CA TYR A 101 -7.93 3.58 -15.89
C TYR A 101 -6.96 4.62 -15.35
N VAL A 102 -7.45 5.57 -14.55
CA VAL A 102 -6.60 6.56 -13.91
C VAL A 102 -5.66 5.90 -12.91
N ALA A 103 -6.14 4.93 -12.12
CA ALA A 103 -5.32 4.15 -11.21
C ALA A 103 -4.25 3.33 -11.95
N ALA A 104 -4.57 2.75 -13.12
CA ALA A 104 -3.59 2.06 -13.96
C ALA A 104 -2.50 3.00 -14.48
N GLY A 105 -2.86 4.23 -14.87
CA GLY A 105 -1.90 5.26 -15.26
C GLY A 105 -0.94 5.63 -14.12
N PHE A 106 -1.47 5.87 -12.91
CA PHE A 106 -0.65 6.12 -11.72
C PHE A 106 0.21 4.91 -11.35
N ALA A 107 -0.34 3.69 -11.43
CA ALA A 107 0.41 2.46 -11.18
C ALA A 107 1.60 2.32 -12.14
N LEU A 108 1.41 2.66 -13.42
CA LEU A 108 2.50 2.63 -14.41
C LEU A 108 3.61 3.62 -14.06
N ILE A 109 3.25 4.87 -13.73
CA ILE A 109 4.22 5.90 -13.33
C ILE A 109 5.01 5.46 -12.09
N MET A 110 4.31 4.95 -11.07
CA MET A 110 4.92 4.48 -9.83
C MET A 110 5.79 3.24 -10.06
N ALA A 111 5.34 2.29 -10.90
CA ALA A 111 6.09 1.08 -11.23
C ALA A 111 7.41 1.42 -11.97
N VAL A 112 7.38 2.36 -12.91
CA VAL A 112 8.59 2.83 -13.62
C VAL A 112 9.52 3.54 -12.65
N GLY A 113 9.00 4.38 -11.75
CA GLY A 113 9.80 5.03 -10.70
C GLY A 113 10.45 4.03 -9.77
N TYR A 114 9.70 3.01 -9.34
CA TYR A 114 10.23 1.95 -8.48
C TYR A 114 11.29 1.10 -9.20
N TYR A 115 11.07 0.75 -10.47
CA TYR A 115 12.06 0.08 -11.31
C TYR A 115 13.36 0.91 -11.44
N ALA A 116 13.25 2.23 -11.68
CA ALA A 116 14.40 3.11 -11.75
C ALA A 116 15.20 3.15 -10.43
N MET A 117 14.49 3.14 -9.31
CA MET A 117 15.09 3.03 -7.98
C MET A 117 15.84 1.69 -7.83
N LEU A 118 15.21 0.55 -8.14
CA LEU A 118 15.84 -0.77 -8.08
C LEU A 118 17.12 -0.84 -8.92
N ARG A 119 17.10 -0.20 -10.09
CA ARG A 119 18.24 -0.14 -10.98
C ARG A 119 19.40 0.70 -10.40
N SER A 120 19.09 1.83 -9.75
CA SER A 120 20.10 2.70 -9.15
C SER A 120 20.82 2.06 -7.95
N TYR A 121 20.12 1.21 -7.21
CA TYR A 121 20.69 0.43 -6.10
C TYR A 121 21.33 -0.90 -6.52
N GLN A 122 21.41 -1.18 -7.84
CA GLN A 122 21.96 -2.43 -8.38
C GLN A 122 21.25 -3.69 -7.84
N ALA A 123 19.98 -3.58 -7.47
CA ALA A 123 19.17 -4.65 -6.90
C ALA A 123 18.55 -5.57 -7.96
N LEU A 124 18.97 -5.43 -9.23
CA LEU A 124 18.46 -6.22 -10.34
C LEU A 124 19.41 -7.38 -10.63
N ASN A 125 18.91 -8.61 -10.47
CA ASN A 125 19.65 -9.82 -10.76
C ASN A 125 19.22 -10.37 -12.14
N PHE A 126 20.02 -10.07 -13.17
CA PHE A 126 19.76 -10.54 -14.53
C PHE A 126 20.37 -11.93 -14.71
N MET A 127 19.54 -12.92 -15.05
CA MET A 127 20.04 -14.22 -15.50
C MET A 127 20.80 -14.05 -16.83
N THR A 128 21.94 -14.73 -16.96
CA THR A 128 22.73 -14.76 -18.19
C THR A 128 21.86 -15.19 -19.39
N GLY A 129 21.67 -14.29 -20.35
CA GLY A 129 20.88 -14.53 -21.57
C GLY A 129 19.53 -13.79 -21.65
N ILE A 130 19.05 -13.16 -20.60
CA ILE A 130 17.83 -12.34 -20.65
C ILE A 130 18.22 -10.88 -20.91
N SER A 131 17.60 -10.25 -21.93
CA SER A 131 17.84 -8.84 -22.20
C SER A 131 17.29 -8.00 -21.02
N GLY A 132 18.06 -7.00 -20.56
CA GLY A 132 17.63 -6.10 -19.47
C GLY A 132 16.30 -5.40 -19.76
N VAL A 133 15.96 -5.20 -21.03
CA VAL A 133 14.68 -4.63 -21.46
C VAL A 133 13.52 -5.58 -21.16
N PHE A 134 13.68 -6.88 -21.42
CA PHE A 134 12.65 -7.87 -21.12
C PHE A 134 12.37 -7.94 -19.62
N ALA A 135 13.42 -7.99 -18.80
CA ALA A 135 13.27 -7.99 -17.33
C ALA A 135 12.58 -6.72 -16.84
N ALA A 136 12.94 -5.54 -17.41
CA ALA A 136 12.27 -4.28 -17.09
C ALA A 136 10.76 -4.32 -17.37
N VAL A 137 10.37 -4.81 -18.55
CA VAL A 137 8.96 -4.95 -18.94
C VAL A 137 8.22 -5.89 -18.00
N VAL A 138 8.81 -7.05 -17.68
CA VAL A 138 8.21 -8.03 -16.75
C VAL A 138 8.01 -7.45 -15.37
N ILE A 139 9.01 -6.77 -14.81
CA ILE A 139 8.93 -6.16 -13.48
C ILE A 139 7.85 -5.07 -13.43
N VAL A 140 7.85 -4.14 -14.40
CA VAL A 140 6.85 -3.07 -14.46
C VAL A 140 5.45 -3.63 -14.66
N ALA A 141 5.29 -4.61 -15.55
CA ALA A 141 4.00 -5.26 -15.79
C ALA A 141 3.50 -6.00 -14.54
N ALA A 142 4.38 -6.69 -13.81
CA ALA A 142 4.02 -7.36 -12.56
C ALA A 142 3.51 -6.39 -11.49
N PHE A 143 4.19 -5.27 -11.30
CA PHE A 143 3.76 -4.23 -10.34
C PHE A 143 2.43 -3.58 -10.73
N VAL A 144 2.24 -3.26 -12.02
CA VAL A 144 0.98 -2.68 -12.51
C VAL A 144 -0.15 -3.69 -12.37
N ALA A 145 0.05 -4.94 -12.79
CA ALA A 145 -0.95 -5.99 -12.66
C ALA A 145 -1.31 -6.26 -11.20
N GLY A 146 -0.30 -6.33 -10.32
CA GLY A 146 -0.50 -6.48 -8.88
C GLY A 146 -1.33 -5.35 -8.28
N SER A 147 -1.02 -4.10 -8.62
CA SER A 147 -1.80 -2.94 -8.17
C SER A 147 -3.25 -3.00 -8.64
N GLN A 148 -3.50 -3.34 -9.92
CA GLN A 148 -4.87 -3.49 -10.42
C GLN A 148 -5.63 -4.63 -9.74
N MET A 149 -4.94 -5.71 -9.41
CA MET A 149 -5.53 -6.83 -8.66
C MET A 149 -5.90 -6.42 -7.24
N VAL A 150 -5.09 -5.61 -6.57
CA VAL A 150 -5.39 -5.05 -5.24
C VAL A 150 -6.63 -4.16 -5.29
N VAL A 151 -6.78 -3.30 -6.30
CA VAL A 151 -7.97 -2.48 -6.51
C VAL A 151 -9.21 -3.35 -6.70
N TRP A 152 -9.12 -4.39 -7.52
CA TRP A 152 -10.21 -5.33 -7.74
C TRP A 152 -10.61 -6.08 -6.45
N LEU A 153 -9.63 -6.51 -5.66
CA LEU A 153 -9.87 -7.12 -4.35
C LEU A 153 -10.61 -6.16 -3.40
N GLY A 154 -10.25 -4.87 -3.42
CA GLY A 154 -10.95 -3.84 -2.65
C GLY A 154 -12.44 -3.76 -3.02
N TRP A 155 -12.75 -3.74 -4.30
CA TRP A 155 -14.14 -3.71 -4.76
C TRP A 155 -14.91 -4.98 -4.41
N GLN A 156 -14.25 -6.15 -4.36
CA GLN A 156 -14.91 -7.37 -3.89
C GLN A 156 -15.36 -7.25 -2.43
N ILE A 157 -14.59 -6.57 -1.59
CA ILE A 157 -15.01 -6.30 -0.21
C ILE A 157 -16.14 -5.27 -0.17
N ASP A 158 -16.08 -4.20 -0.99
CA ASP A 158 -17.12 -3.18 -1.06
C ASP A 158 -18.48 -3.79 -1.49
N ASP A 159 -18.47 -4.70 -2.45
CA ASP A 159 -19.69 -5.28 -3.04
C ASP A 159 -20.24 -6.46 -2.21
N TYR A 160 -19.40 -7.33 -1.68
CA TYR A 160 -19.78 -8.59 -1.03
C TYR A 160 -19.34 -8.72 0.42
N GLY A 161 -18.48 -7.84 0.91
CA GLY A 161 -17.92 -7.88 2.25
C GLY A 161 -18.60 -6.94 3.24
N ILE A 162 -17.82 -6.51 4.23
CA ILE A 162 -18.22 -5.58 5.29
C ILE A 162 -17.32 -4.35 5.22
N GLY A 163 -17.92 -3.16 5.16
CA GLY A 163 -17.22 -1.89 5.23
C GLY A 163 -16.52 -1.49 3.92
N ASN A 164 -15.49 -0.64 4.02
CA ASN A 164 -14.73 -0.15 2.87
C ASN A 164 -13.50 -1.03 2.64
N GLY A 165 -13.41 -1.66 1.46
CA GLY A 165 -12.37 -2.64 1.14
C GLY A 165 -10.96 -2.04 1.12
N VAL A 166 -10.81 -0.84 0.58
CA VAL A 166 -9.52 -0.14 0.54
C VAL A 166 -9.02 0.14 1.95
N SER A 167 -9.88 0.67 2.83
CA SER A 167 -9.53 0.96 4.23
C SER A 167 -9.18 -0.32 4.99
N LEU A 168 -9.91 -1.41 4.77
CA LEU A 168 -9.62 -2.70 5.41
C LEU A 168 -8.30 -3.31 4.93
N MET A 169 -7.95 -3.14 3.66
CA MET A 169 -6.65 -3.61 3.15
C MET A 169 -5.47 -2.81 3.73
N ILE A 170 -5.60 -1.49 3.85
CA ILE A 170 -4.58 -0.66 4.54
C ILE A 170 -4.43 -1.10 5.99
N PHE A 171 -5.55 -1.28 6.68
CA PHE A 171 -5.56 -1.74 8.07
C PHE A 171 -4.90 -3.12 8.24
N ALA A 172 -5.22 -4.07 7.36
CA ALA A 172 -4.59 -5.40 7.34
C ALA A 172 -3.08 -5.32 7.05
N GLY A 173 -2.65 -4.39 6.18
CA GLY A 173 -1.24 -4.10 5.91
C GLY A 173 -0.51 -3.65 7.18
N ILE A 174 -1.07 -2.67 7.90
CA ILE A 174 -0.47 -2.13 9.13
C ILE A 174 -0.43 -3.18 10.24
N ILE A 175 -1.54 -3.89 10.47
CA ILE A 175 -1.60 -4.93 11.52
C ILE A 175 -0.65 -6.09 11.23
N SER A 176 -0.42 -6.41 9.97
CA SER A 176 0.47 -7.51 9.61
C SER A 176 1.93 -7.29 10.05
N ARG A 177 2.30 -6.06 10.35
CA ARG A 177 3.60 -5.67 10.91
C ARG A 177 3.52 -5.36 12.41
N TRP A 178 2.66 -6.07 13.13
CA TRP A 178 2.52 -5.91 14.57
C TRP A 178 3.85 -6.06 15.33
N ALA A 179 4.76 -6.89 14.84
CA ALA A 179 6.10 -7.04 15.41
C ALA A 179 6.86 -5.70 15.43
N ASP A 180 6.76 -4.87 14.39
CA ASP A 180 7.43 -3.57 14.34
C ASP A 180 6.83 -2.60 15.38
N VAL A 181 5.54 -2.72 15.66
CA VAL A 181 4.88 -1.95 16.73
C VAL A 181 5.39 -2.36 18.09
N VAL A 182 5.64 -3.66 18.31
CA VAL A 182 6.23 -4.18 19.56
C VAL A 182 7.67 -3.66 19.74
N TYR A 183 8.49 -3.66 18.68
CA TYR A 183 9.84 -3.07 18.73
C TYR A 183 9.81 -1.57 19.06
N LEU A 184 8.84 -0.81 18.54
CA LEU A 184 8.67 0.60 18.91
C LEU A 184 8.34 0.74 20.41
N PHE A 185 7.57 -0.19 20.96
CA PHE A 185 7.24 -0.20 22.39
C PHE A 185 8.44 -0.55 23.26
N GLU A 186 9.24 -1.53 22.85
CA GLU A 186 10.50 -1.88 23.51
C GLU A 186 11.50 -0.72 23.49
N ALA A 187 11.66 -0.07 22.32
CA ALA A 187 12.50 1.12 22.20
C ALA A 187 12.02 2.25 23.13
N PHE A 188 10.72 2.47 23.23
CA PHE A 188 10.14 3.44 24.15
C PHE A 188 10.50 3.14 25.62
N ILE A 189 10.43 1.89 26.04
CA ILE A 189 10.80 1.46 27.39
C ILE A 189 12.31 1.67 27.65
N LEU A 190 13.16 1.35 26.66
CA LEU A 190 14.62 1.55 26.75
C LEU A 190 14.96 3.03 26.87
N TYR A 191 14.34 3.92 26.11
CA TYR A 191 14.54 5.38 26.21
C TYR A 191 14.14 5.95 27.57
N ILE A 192 13.09 5.39 28.20
CA ILE A 192 12.72 5.76 29.57
C ILE A 192 13.78 5.31 30.58
N GLN A 193 14.37 4.14 30.39
CA GLN A 193 15.41 3.60 31.28
C GLN A 193 16.74 4.35 31.16
N GLU A 194 17.09 4.82 29.98
CA GLU A 194 18.33 5.58 29.71
C GLU A 194 18.24 7.08 30.09
N HIS A 195 17.16 7.52 30.72
CA HIS A 195 16.90 8.92 31.09
C HIS A 195 16.83 9.92 29.93
N GLU A 196 16.66 9.45 28.69
CA GLU A 196 16.38 10.32 27.54
C GLU A 196 14.89 10.68 27.48
N ILE A 197 14.42 11.40 28.50
CA ILE A 197 13.01 11.77 28.71
C ILE A 197 12.44 12.50 27.47
N LEU A 198 13.26 13.29 26.78
CA LEU A 198 12.82 14.05 25.62
C LEU A 198 12.41 13.16 24.44
N HIS A 199 13.17 12.09 24.16
CA HIS A 199 12.87 11.11 23.11
C HIS A 199 11.66 10.23 23.48
N ALA A 200 11.55 9.86 24.75
CA ALA A 200 10.40 9.11 25.26
C ALA A 200 9.10 9.92 25.16
N ILE A 201 9.13 11.24 25.49
CA ILE A 201 7.98 12.13 25.33
C ILE A 201 7.61 12.27 23.84
N MET A 202 8.56 12.45 22.95
CA MET A 202 8.29 12.52 21.50
C MET A 202 7.65 11.24 20.96
N LEU A 203 8.16 10.08 21.34
CA LEU A 203 7.64 8.78 20.87
C LEU A 203 6.26 8.42 21.46
N GLY A 204 5.96 8.82 22.70
CA GLY A 204 4.70 8.50 23.36
C GLY A 204 3.62 9.56 23.18
N VAL A 205 3.96 10.83 23.33
CA VAL A 205 2.98 11.94 23.34
C VAL A 205 2.55 12.32 21.91
N LEU A 206 3.47 12.30 20.95
CA LEU A 206 3.19 12.73 19.59
C LEU A 206 2.13 11.88 18.86
N PRO A 207 2.15 10.53 18.94
CA PRO A 207 1.06 9.70 18.40
C PRO A 207 -0.28 9.93 19.09
N ILE A 208 -0.29 10.14 20.42
CA ILE A 208 -1.51 10.40 21.17
C ILE A 208 -2.10 11.74 20.77
N LEU A 209 -1.27 12.79 20.64
CA LEU A 209 -1.71 14.10 20.16
C LEU A 209 -2.23 14.03 18.72
N ALA A 210 -1.60 13.24 17.84
CA ALA A 210 -2.08 13.03 16.47
C ALA A 210 -3.47 12.39 16.46
N VAL A 211 -3.69 11.36 17.26
CA VAL A 211 -5.00 10.68 17.38
C VAL A 211 -6.06 11.64 17.95
N LEU A 212 -5.71 12.43 18.97
CA LEU A 212 -6.61 13.45 19.53
C LEU A 212 -6.92 14.55 18.52
N ALA A 213 -5.94 15.02 17.75
CA ALA A 213 -6.14 16.00 16.69
C ALA A 213 -7.09 15.48 15.61
N ILE A 214 -6.89 14.23 15.16
CA ILE A 214 -7.79 13.57 14.20
C ILE A 214 -9.21 13.46 14.78
N TYR A 215 -9.35 13.04 16.04
CA TYR A 215 -10.65 12.97 16.70
C TYR A 215 -11.36 14.32 16.75
N PHE A 216 -10.61 15.41 17.01
CA PHE A 216 -11.17 16.76 17.06
C PHE A 216 -11.59 17.30 15.69
N VAL A 217 -10.85 16.93 14.62
CA VAL A 217 -11.15 17.35 13.23
C VAL A 217 -12.33 16.57 12.65
N VAL A 218 -12.51 15.31 13.06
CA VAL A 218 -13.59 14.43 12.55
C VAL A 218 -14.93 14.69 13.27
N LYS A 219 -14.91 15.31 14.45
CA LYS A 219 -16.11 15.67 15.21
C LYS A 219 -16.64 17.05 14.81
#